data_ba2c9169f8f96ed263f611011e123ac2
#
_entry.id   ba2c9169f8f96ed263f611011e123ac2
#
_cell.length_a   1.000
_cell.length_b   1.000
_cell.length_c   1.000
_cell.angle_alpha   90.00
_cell.angle_beta   90.00
_cell.angle_gamma   90.00
#
_symmetry.space_group_name_H-M   'P 1'
#
loop_
_entity.id
_entity.type
_entity.pdbx_description
1 polymer ?
#
loop_
_entity_poly.entity_id
_entity_poly.type
_entity_poly.pdbx_seq_one_letter_code
_entity_poly.pdbx_strand_id
1 'polypeptide(L)'
;MRELSVVGVRVELPSNQPIVLLREVEGDRYLPIWIGAVEATAIAYEQQGVKPARPLTHDLLRDVLAALQAPLRAVEITELKENVFYADLLIGDGVRVSARPSDSIALALRVGAPIRCSEQVLSEAGIVIPDEQEDEVEKFREFLDQVSPEDFAG
;
A
#
# COMPACT_ATOMS: atom_id res chain seq x y z
N MET A 1 10.42 -5.08 -11.69
CA MET A 1 9.69 -4.46 -10.57
C MET A 1 9.79 -2.96 -10.63
N ARG A 2 8.68 -2.28 -10.36
CA ARG A 2 8.64 -0.82 -10.36
C ARG A 2 8.50 -0.36 -8.95
N GLU A 3 9.25 0.66 -8.57
CA GLU A 3 9.18 1.19 -7.21
C GLU A 3 7.98 2.14 -7.07
N LEU A 4 7.28 2.02 -5.95
CA LEU A 4 6.11 2.85 -5.64
C LEU A 4 6.34 3.62 -4.36
N SER A 5 5.71 4.77 -4.26
CA SER A 5 5.64 5.51 -3.01
C SER A 5 4.18 5.60 -2.56
N VAL A 6 3.98 5.74 -1.27
CA VAL A 6 2.63 5.82 -0.71
C VAL A 6 2.17 7.26 -0.75
N VAL A 7 1.09 7.53 -1.50
CA VAL A 7 0.51 8.86 -1.53
C VAL A 7 -0.29 9.11 -0.27
N GLY A 8 -1.13 8.14 0.12
CA GLY A 8 -1.93 8.27 1.33
C GLY A 8 -3.10 7.33 1.34
N VAL A 9 -3.92 7.47 2.38
CA VAL A 9 -5.13 6.70 2.57
C VAL A 9 -6.31 7.64 2.49
N ARG A 10 -7.38 7.19 1.83
CA ARG A 10 -8.60 7.96 1.73
C ARG A 10 -9.78 7.07 2.04
N VAL A 11 -10.83 7.68 2.56
CA VAL A 11 -12.10 6.97 2.78
C VAL A 11 -13.11 7.58 1.84
N GLU A 12 -13.72 6.73 1.02
CA GLU A 12 -14.66 7.20 0.02
C GLU A 12 -16.09 6.96 0.48
N LEU A 13 -16.91 7.98 0.31
CA LEU A 13 -18.34 7.89 0.61
C LEU A 13 -19.08 7.52 -0.66
N PRO A 14 -20.19 6.84 -0.56
CA PRO A 14 -20.89 6.48 0.68
C PRO A 14 -20.45 5.17 1.30
N SER A 15 -19.55 4.43 0.67
CA SER A 15 -19.19 3.08 1.12
C SER A 15 -18.35 3.07 2.39
N ASN A 16 -17.68 4.18 2.71
CA ASN A 16 -16.74 4.24 3.83
C ASN A 16 -15.59 3.25 3.69
N GLN A 17 -15.30 2.80 2.46
CA GLN A 17 -14.24 1.85 2.23
C GLN A 17 -12.91 2.57 2.07
N PRO A 18 -11.89 2.26 2.89
CA PRO A 18 -10.60 2.91 2.74
C PRO A 18 -9.86 2.42 1.50
N ILE A 19 -9.07 3.32 0.94
CA ILE A 19 -8.21 3.02 -0.20
C ILE A 19 -6.83 3.55 0.12
N VAL A 20 -5.80 2.75 -0.14
CA VAL A 20 -4.43 3.26 -0.15
C VAL A 20 -4.06 3.55 -1.59
N LEU A 21 -3.49 4.71 -1.82
CA LEU A 21 -3.06 5.12 -3.16
C LEU A 21 -1.55 5.12 -3.20
N LEU A 22 -1.00 4.39 -4.17
CA LEU A 22 0.43 4.32 -4.41
C LEU A 22 0.73 4.97 -5.75
N ARG A 23 1.95 5.44 -5.93
CA ARG A 23 2.35 6.11 -7.15
C ARG A 23 3.70 5.59 -7.62
N GLU A 24 3.87 5.36 -8.93
CA GLU A 24 5.19 5.04 -9.47
C GLU A 24 6.18 6.15 -9.17
N VAL A 25 7.34 5.79 -8.67
CA VAL A 25 8.39 6.77 -8.40
C VAL A 25 8.92 7.32 -9.71
N GLU A 26 9.17 6.43 -10.69
CA GLU A 26 9.67 6.88 -11.98
C GLU A 26 8.66 6.58 -13.06
N GLY A 27 7.53 7.24 -13.00
CA GLY A 27 6.48 7.05 -13.97
C GLY A 27 5.27 7.88 -13.60
N ASP A 28 4.15 7.61 -14.25
CA ASP A 28 2.95 8.41 -14.08
C ASP A 28 1.75 7.59 -13.64
N ARG A 29 1.94 6.30 -13.34
CA ARG A 29 0.81 5.47 -12.96
C ARG A 29 0.61 5.47 -11.45
N TYR A 30 -0.64 5.35 -11.06
CA TYR A 30 -1.05 5.22 -9.67
C TYR A 30 -1.68 3.84 -9.48
N LEU A 31 -1.56 3.29 -8.30
CA LEU A 31 -2.18 2.00 -7.98
C LEU A 31 -3.07 2.17 -6.76
N PRO A 32 -4.40 2.15 -6.95
CA PRO A 32 -5.31 2.20 -5.82
C PRO A 32 -5.60 0.78 -5.34
N ILE A 33 -5.58 0.58 -4.03
CA ILE A 33 -5.89 -0.72 -3.44
C ILE A 33 -6.89 -0.51 -2.32
N TRP A 34 -8.02 -1.22 -2.39
CA TRP A 34 -9.02 -1.19 -1.33
C TRP A 34 -8.49 -2.00 -0.14
N ILE A 35 -8.58 -1.44 1.06
CA ILE A 35 -8.00 -2.06 2.26
C ILE A 35 -8.98 -2.00 3.41
N GLY A 36 -8.67 -2.69 4.51
CA GLY A 36 -9.50 -2.65 5.69
C GLY A 36 -9.25 -1.42 6.54
N ALA A 37 -10.20 -1.09 7.40
CA ALA A 37 -10.13 0.11 8.22
C ALA A 37 -8.96 0.06 9.21
N VAL A 38 -8.69 -1.12 9.75
CA VAL A 38 -7.61 -1.27 10.74
C VAL A 38 -6.27 -0.99 10.08
N GLU A 39 -6.03 -1.56 8.90
CA GLU A 39 -4.77 -1.36 8.20
C GLU A 39 -4.65 0.06 7.66
N ALA A 40 -5.78 0.65 7.25
CA ALA A 40 -5.77 2.04 6.82
C ALA A 40 -5.34 2.97 7.96
N THR A 41 -5.82 2.70 9.16
CA THR A 41 -5.44 3.47 10.34
C THR A 41 -3.95 3.32 10.62
N ALA A 42 -3.43 2.09 10.50
CA ALA A 42 -2.01 1.84 10.72
C ALA A 42 -1.14 2.63 9.75
N ILE A 43 -1.54 2.67 8.48
CA ILE A 43 -0.81 3.42 7.46
C ILE A 43 -0.89 4.92 7.76
N ALA A 44 -2.08 5.41 8.06
CA ALA A 44 -2.30 6.83 8.31
C ALA A 44 -1.50 7.30 9.53
N TYR A 45 -1.47 6.51 10.60
CA TYR A 45 -0.72 6.86 11.79
C TYR A 45 0.76 7.08 11.46
N GLU A 46 1.34 6.15 10.69
CA GLU A 46 2.75 6.28 10.37
C GLU A 46 3.00 7.51 9.50
N GLN A 47 2.14 7.77 8.54
CA GLN A 47 2.30 8.93 7.66
C GLN A 47 2.11 10.25 8.40
N GLN A 48 1.29 10.26 9.43
CA GLN A 48 1.03 11.46 10.21
C GLN A 48 1.96 11.62 11.40
N GLY A 49 2.85 10.66 11.60
CA GLY A 49 3.78 10.72 12.72
C GLY A 49 3.14 10.47 14.08
N VAL A 50 1.97 9.82 14.10
CA VAL A 50 1.30 9.51 15.36
C VAL A 50 2.00 8.33 16.00
N LYS A 51 2.42 8.48 17.26
CA LYS A 51 3.11 7.42 17.98
C LYS A 51 2.26 6.98 19.16
N PRO A 52 1.63 5.81 19.08
CA PRO A 52 0.83 5.32 20.21
C PRO A 52 1.69 5.08 21.45
N ALA A 53 1.06 5.15 22.62
CA ALA A 53 1.79 4.92 23.88
C ALA A 53 2.36 3.50 23.96
N ARG A 54 1.67 2.55 23.36
CA ARG A 54 2.14 1.15 23.29
C ARG A 54 2.12 0.72 21.83
N PRO A 55 3.04 -0.17 21.41
CA PRO A 55 3.10 -0.60 20.02
C PRO A 55 1.82 -1.30 19.59
N LEU A 56 1.31 -0.90 18.43
CA LEU A 56 0.18 -1.59 17.80
C LEU A 56 0.75 -2.75 16.98
N THR A 57 -0.12 -3.47 16.29
CA THR A 57 0.27 -4.73 15.63
C THR A 57 1.45 -4.56 14.68
N HIS A 58 1.41 -3.55 13.82
CA HIS A 58 2.49 -3.37 12.85
C HIS A 58 3.76 -2.84 13.51
N ASP A 59 3.61 -2.04 14.56
CA ASP A 59 4.77 -1.61 15.34
C ASP A 59 5.43 -2.80 16.02
N LEU A 60 4.60 -3.72 16.56
CA LEU A 60 5.10 -4.92 17.19
C LEU A 60 5.84 -5.79 16.18
N LEU A 61 5.31 -5.91 14.98
CA LEU A 61 5.96 -6.71 13.95
C LEU A 61 7.33 -6.12 13.60
N ARG A 62 7.40 -4.79 13.46
CA ARG A 62 8.70 -4.12 13.27
C ARG A 62 9.65 -4.45 14.42
N ASP A 63 9.16 -4.40 15.66
CA ASP A 63 10.01 -4.65 16.82
C ASP A 63 10.48 -6.09 16.88
N VAL A 64 9.62 -7.04 16.49
CA VAL A 64 9.99 -8.46 16.45
C VAL A 64 11.10 -8.69 15.43
N LEU A 65 10.96 -8.12 14.24
CA LEU A 65 11.99 -8.26 13.20
C LEU A 65 13.32 -7.66 13.67
N ALA A 66 13.26 -6.52 14.34
CA ALA A 66 14.46 -5.87 14.86
C ALA A 66 15.11 -6.74 15.94
N ALA A 67 14.31 -7.29 16.83
CA ALA A 67 14.83 -8.13 17.92
C ALA A 67 15.51 -9.39 17.37
N LEU A 68 15.00 -9.92 16.26
CA LEU A 68 15.56 -11.10 15.62
C LEU A 68 16.67 -10.77 14.62
N GLN A 69 16.98 -9.48 14.47
CA GLN A 69 18.00 -9.02 13.52
C GLN A 69 17.68 -9.48 12.10
N ALA A 70 16.41 -9.44 11.73
CA ALA A 70 15.93 -9.86 10.43
C ALA A 70 15.29 -8.67 9.72
N PRO A 71 16.08 -7.84 9.03
CA PRO A 71 15.54 -6.61 8.45
C PRO A 71 14.59 -6.89 7.28
N LEU A 72 13.52 -6.11 7.22
CA LEU A 72 12.67 -6.10 6.05
C LEU A 72 13.42 -5.33 4.97
N ARG A 73 13.75 -6.00 3.87
CA ARG A 73 14.53 -5.39 2.80
C ARG A 73 13.67 -4.72 1.76
N ALA A 74 12.48 -5.26 1.52
CA ALA A 74 11.56 -4.70 0.53
C ALA A 74 10.22 -5.38 0.66
N VAL A 75 9.21 -4.75 0.10
CA VAL A 75 7.89 -5.32 -0.09
C VAL A 75 7.64 -5.38 -1.59
N GLU A 76 7.14 -6.50 -2.09
CA GLU A 76 6.82 -6.64 -3.51
C GLU A 76 5.36 -7.04 -3.66
N ILE A 77 4.60 -6.22 -4.39
CA ILE A 77 3.24 -6.57 -4.80
C ILE A 77 3.41 -7.37 -6.09
N THR A 78 3.12 -8.67 -6.02
CA THR A 78 3.56 -9.60 -7.04
C THR A 78 2.51 -9.93 -8.08
N GLU A 79 1.25 -10.02 -7.67
CA GLU A 79 0.21 -10.40 -8.63
C GLU A 79 -1.16 -9.94 -8.18
N LEU A 80 -2.06 -9.86 -9.15
CA LEU A 80 -3.48 -9.62 -8.93
C LEU A 80 -4.20 -10.79 -9.57
N LYS A 81 -4.93 -11.57 -8.75
CA LYS A 81 -5.66 -12.73 -9.21
C LYS A 81 -7.05 -12.69 -8.67
N GLU A 82 -8.05 -12.74 -9.55
CA GLU A 82 -9.45 -12.74 -9.13
C GLU A 82 -9.74 -11.60 -8.17
N ASN A 83 -9.25 -10.42 -8.54
CA ASN A 83 -9.42 -9.17 -7.79
C ASN A 83 -8.75 -9.15 -6.41
N VAL A 84 -7.81 -10.07 -6.17
CA VAL A 84 -7.05 -10.10 -4.92
C VAL A 84 -5.60 -9.80 -5.22
N PHE A 85 -5.05 -8.80 -4.53
CA PHE A 85 -3.63 -8.47 -4.65
C PHE A 85 -2.81 -9.33 -3.70
N TYR A 86 -1.68 -9.81 -4.18
CA TYR A 86 -0.74 -10.61 -3.39
C TYR A 86 0.57 -9.85 -3.24
N ALA A 87 1.19 -10.00 -2.09
CA ALA A 87 2.46 -9.35 -1.81
C ALA A 87 3.38 -10.29 -1.06
N ASP A 88 4.67 -10.01 -1.12
CA ASP A 88 5.69 -10.71 -0.36
C ASP A 88 6.50 -9.73 0.44
N LEU A 89 6.81 -10.10 1.67
CA LEU A 89 7.82 -9.43 2.48
C LEU A 89 9.15 -10.10 2.19
N LEU A 90 10.16 -9.31 1.84
CA LEU A 90 11.51 -9.83 1.63
C LEU A 90 12.33 -9.52 2.86
N ILE A 91 12.69 -10.55 3.60
CA ILE A 91 13.29 -10.40 4.93
C ILE A 91 14.67 -11.06 4.94
N GLY A 92 15.64 -10.34 5.49
CA GLY A 92 16.99 -10.90 5.66
C GLY A 92 17.58 -11.40 4.37
N ASP A 93 18.19 -12.60 4.42
CA ASP A 93 18.86 -13.16 3.26
C ASP A 93 17.97 -14.20 2.59
N GLY A 94 17.07 -13.72 1.74
CA GLY A 94 16.31 -14.63 0.89
C GLY A 94 15.04 -15.19 1.45
N VAL A 95 14.56 -14.70 2.59
CA VAL A 95 13.30 -15.16 3.15
C VAL A 95 12.16 -14.35 2.52
N ARG A 96 11.15 -15.05 2.04
CA ARG A 96 9.94 -14.42 1.50
C ARG A 96 8.74 -14.89 2.30
N VAL A 97 7.91 -13.94 2.71
CA VAL A 97 6.69 -14.25 3.48
C VAL A 97 5.52 -13.62 2.75
N SER A 98 4.55 -14.44 2.39
CA SER A 98 3.35 -13.96 1.73
C SER A 98 2.53 -13.10 2.70
N ALA A 99 2.02 -11.98 2.22
CA ALA A 99 1.31 -11.04 3.07
C ALA A 99 0.29 -10.27 2.24
N ARG A 100 -0.69 -9.68 2.91
CA ARG A 100 -1.60 -8.76 2.23
C ARG A 100 -0.85 -7.46 1.94
N PRO A 101 -1.14 -6.82 0.81
CA PRO A 101 -0.50 -5.53 0.52
C PRO A 101 -0.68 -4.49 1.63
N SER A 102 -1.87 -4.43 2.25
CA SER A 102 -2.13 -3.44 3.29
C SER A 102 -1.19 -3.59 4.48
N ASP A 103 -0.99 -4.82 4.96
CA ASP A 103 -0.08 -5.08 6.07
C ASP A 103 1.36 -4.83 5.66
N SER A 104 1.70 -5.19 4.43
CA SER A 104 3.04 -5.01 3.90
C SER A 104 3.40 -3.53 3.82
N ILE A 105 2.48 -2.70 3.35
CA ILE A 105 2.69 -1.26 3.26
C ILE A 105 2.84 -0.65 4.64
N ALA A 106 1.96 -1.04 5.57
CA ALA A 106 2.02 -0.52 6.94
C ALA A 106 3.37 -0.83 7.59
N LEU A 107 3.89 -2.03 7.35
CA LEU A 107 5.18 -2.41 7.88
C LEU A 107 6.32 -1.68 7.17
N ALA A 108 6.27 -1.61 5.84
CA ALA A 108 7.33 -0.96 5.07
C ALA A 108 7.50 0.50 5.48
N LEU A 109 6.41 1.20 5.72
CA LEU A 109 6.48 2.60 6.15
C LEU A 109 7.18 2.76 7.49
N ARG A 110 7.02 1.78 8.37
CA ARG A 110 7.63 1.86 9.70
C ARG A 110 9.13 1.64 9.69
N VAL A 111 9.62 0.84 8.75
CA VAL A 111 11.05 0.52 8.69
C VAL A 111 11.77 1.24 7.54
N GLY A 112 11.03 1.96 6.71
CA GLY A 112 11.64 2.66 5.59
C GLY A 112 12.06 1.75 4.45
N ALA A 113 11.38 0.62 4.27
CA ALA A 113 11.71 -0.31 3.21
C ALA A 113 11.04 0.11 1.90
N PRO A 114 11.67 -0.17 0.75
CA PRO A 114 11.03 0.15 -0.53
C PRO A 114 9.85 -0.75 -0.81
N ILE A 115 8.88 -0.20 -1.52
CA ILE A 115 7.69 -0.91 -1.97
C ILE A 115 7.79 -1.01 -3.49
N ARG A 116 7.68 -2.21 -4.02
CA ARG A 116 7.77 -2.45 -5.46
C ARG A 116 6.56 -3.20 -5.94
N CYS A 117 6.31 -3.10 -7.23
CA CYS A 117 5.15 -3.74 -7.84
C CYS A 117 5.55 -4.30 -9.19
N SER A 118 5.01 -5.45 -9.53
CA SER A 118 5.28 -6.04 -10.84
C SER A 118 4.67 -5.19 -11.95
N GLU A 119 5.29 -5.22 -13.10
CA GLU A 119 4.77 -4.51 -14.27
C GLU A 119 3.38 -5.04 -14.65
N GLN A 120 3.16 -6.33 -14.48
CA GLN A 120 1.88 -6.92 -14.79
C GLN A 120 0.75 -6.34 -13.95
N VAL A 121 0.98 -6.18 -12.65
CA VAL A 121 -0.04 -5.60 -11.76
C VAL A 121 -0.33 -4.15 -12.16
N LEU A 122 0.72 -3.39 -12.44
CA LEU A 122 0.53 -2.00 -12.86
C LEU A 122 -0.19 -1.89 -14.19
N SER A 123 0.06 -2.82 -15.11
CA SER A 123 -0.65 -2.82 -16.39
C SER A 123 -2.12 -3.13 -16.21
N GLU A 124 -2.45 -4.02 -15.28
CA GLU A 124 -3.82 -4.44 -15.09
C GLU A 124 -4.62 -3.48 -14.20
N ALA A 125 -4.02 -2.94 -13.18
CA ALA A 125 -4.73 -2.17 -12.16
C ALA A 125 -4.26 -0.73 -12.01
N GLY A 126 -3.17 -0.36 -12.63
CA GLY A 126 -2.66 1.01 -12.55
C GLY A 126 -3.50 1.96 -13.38
N ILE A 127 -3.55 3.21 -12.94
CA ILE A 127 -4.27 4.26 -13.66
C ILE A 127 -3.34 5.46 -13.86
N VAL A 128 -3.55 6.17 -14.95
CA VAL A 128 -2.86 7.41 -15.21
C VAL A 128 -3.83 8.54 -14.91
N ILE A 129 -3.46 9.39 -13.98
CA ILE A 129 -4.26 10.55 -13.65
C ILE A 129 -3.66 11.71 -14.41
N PRO A 130 -4.41 12.33 -15.31
CA PRO A 130 -3.84 13.41 -16.09
C PRO A 130 -3.66 14.59 -15.19
N ASP A 131 -2.57 15.08 -14.78
CA ASP A 131 -2.19 15.99 -14.04
C ASP A 131 -2.60 16.92 -13.95
N GLU A 132 -2.57 17.43 -13.82
CA GLU A 132 -1.77 18.05 -13.41
C GLU A 132 -2.19 18.91 -12.58
N GLN A 133 -2.24 19.19 -12.13
CA GLN A 133 -2.36 20.15 -11.50
C GLN A 133 -3.16 20.13 -10.51
N GLU A 134 -3.79 20.78 -10.16
CA GLU A 134 -4.30 20.99 -9.04
C GLU A 134 -5.31 20.09 -8.71
N ASP A 135 -5.70 19.31 -9.38
CA ASP A 135 -6.83 18.51 -9.08
C ASP A 135 -6.62 17.04 -9.10
N GLU A 136 -5.41 16.58 -8.88
CA GLU A 136 -5.16 15.15 -8.81
C GLU A 136 -6.08 14.43 -7.86
N VAL A 137 -6.30 14.98 -6.68
CA VAL A 137 -7.14 14.34 -5.68
C VAL A 137 -8.58 14.30 -6.12
N GLU A 138 -9.03 15.41 -6.71
CA GLU A 138 -10.40 15.50 -7.18
C GLU A 138 -10.65 14.52 -8.32
N LYS A 139 -9.73 14.44 -9.26
CA LYS A 139 -9.86 13.52 -10.38
C LYS A 139 -9.80 12.07 -9.93
N PHE A 140 -8.98 11.78 -8.94
CA PHE A 140 -8.91 10.44 -8.39
C PHE A 140 -10.23 10.08 -7.73
N ARG A 141 -10.83 11.03 -7.00
CA ARG A 141 -12.11 10.80 -6.37
C ARG A 141 -13.20 10.54 -7.40
N GLU A 142 -13.21 11.29 -8.50
CA GLU A 142 -14.17 11.05 -9.56
C GLU A 142 -14.00 9.65 -10.16
N PHE A 143 -12.76 9.22 -10.33
CA PHE A 143 -12.49 7.88 -10.83
C PHE A 143 -13.07 6.84 -9.88
N LEU A 144 -12.87 7.02 -8.58
CA LEU A 144 -13.33 6.06 -7.58
C LEU A 144 -14.84 5.96 -7.53
N ASP A 145 -15.56 7.01 -7.88
CA ASP A 145 -17.01 6.96 -7.93
C ASP A 145 -17.51 5.97 -8.97
N GLN A 146 -16.68 5.60 -9.92
CA GLN A 146 -17.05 4.70 -11.01
C GLN A 146 -16.51 3.29 -10.80
N VAL A 147 -15.83 3.03 -9.71
CA VAL A 147 -15.16 1.76 -9.49
C VAL A 147 -15.74 1.13 -8.21
N SER A 148 -16.06 -0.16 -8.30
CA SER A 148 -16.59 -0.90 -7.16
C SER A 148 -15.44 -1.41 -6.29
N PRO A 149 -15.60 -1.44 -4.96
CA PRO A 149 -14.58 -2.03 -4.10
C PRO A 149 -14.22 -3.46 -4.46
N GLU A 150 -15.15 -4.21 -5.03
CA GLU A 150 -14.86 -5.58 -5.43
C GLU A 150 -13.86 -5.67 -6.55
N ASP A 151 -13.69 -4.62 -7.33
CA ASP A 151 -12.75 -4.64 -8.43
C ASP A 151 -11.30 -4.67 -7.96
N PHE A 152 -11.05 -4.23 -6.73
CA PHE A 152 -9.70 -4.12 -6.21
C PHE A 152 -9.58 -4.72 -4.80
N ALA A 153 -10.35 -5.72 -4.48
CA ALA A 153 -10.30 -6.34 -3.17
C ALA A 153 -8.91 -6.94 -2.93
N GLY A 154 -8.34 -6.68 -1.77
CA GLY A 154 -7.00 -7.18 -1.52
C GLY A 154 -6.62 -7.34 -0.08
#